data_7be396081f8d924651e7489044adf228
#
_entry.id   7be396081f8d924651e7489044adf228
#
_cell.length_a   1.000
_cell.length_b   1.000
_cell.length_c   1.000
_cell.angle_alpha   90.00
_cell.angle_beta   90.00
_cell.angle_gamma   90.00
#
_symmetry.space_group_name_H-M   'P 1'
#
loop_
_entity.id
_entity.type
_entity.pdbx_description
1 polymer ?
#
loop_
_entity_poly.entity_id
_entity_poly.type
_entity_poly.pdbx_seq_one_letter_code
_entity_poly.pdbx_strand_id
1 'polypeptide(L)'
;MKPKVYIDGKEGTTGLQIYDRLASRSDIELLLIDEDKRKDPAERKKLMDAADIVFLCLPDAAAIEAVSLVESETTRIIDASTAHRTNPAWAYGFPELSNQHRAAIAASKRVANPGCHASGFVSIVYPMVAMGILPADAALSCFSLTGYSGGGKKMIADYEGEAKTNDMASPGIYATAQAHKHLPEMQVICGLESKPVFCPIVDDYYKGMATTVTFHMSQLQGVSTVQEVRDRLAAHYAGQKMVTVAEGTASGSLYGGSKAGSDCMTIVVAGNDERFTVTALFDNLGKGASGAAVQNMNIMLGLDETTSLSV
;
A
#
# COMPACT_ATOMS: atom_id res chain seq x y z
N MET A 1 -30.14 1.56 5.21
CA MET A 1 -29.71 2.63 4.27
C MET A 1 -28.39 2.19 3.65
N LYS A 2 -28.10 2.60 2.42
CA LYS A 2 -26.81 2.35 1.80
C LYS A 2 -25.76 3.25 2.46
N PRO A 3 -24.54 2.74 2.78
CA PRO A 3 -23.46 3.58 3.27
C PRO A 3 -23.11 4.67 2.25
N LYS A 4 -22.91 5.89 2.74
CA LYS A 4 -22.52 7.06 1.94
C LYS A 4 -21.02 7.20 1.91
N VAL A 5 -20.46 7.33 0.72
CA VAL A 5 -19.00 7.40 0.52
C VAL A 5 -18.65 8.70 -0.21
N TYR A 6 -17.70 9.44 0.30
CA TYR A 6 -17.15 10.65 -0.33
C TYR A 6 -15.67 10.48 -0.62
N ILE A 7 -15.22 10.97 -1.78
CA ILE A 7 -13.81 10.93 -2.20
C ILE A 7 -13.31 12.38 -2.32
N ASP A 8 -12.55 12.82 -1.35
CA ASP A 8 -11.88 14.13 -1.40
C ASP A 8 -10.56 14.00 -2.16
N GLY A 9 -10.41 14.78 -3.24
CA GLY A 9 -9.30 14.64 -4.18
C GLY A 9 -9.52 13.59 -5.26
N LYS A 10 -10.76 13.35 -5.67
CA LYS A 10 -11.16 12.42 -6.75
C LYS A 10 -10.32 12.56 -8.02
N GLU A 11 -9.89 13.79 -8.35
CA GLU A 11 -9.13 14.11 -9.57
C GLU A 11 -7.67 13.59 -9.55
N GLY A 12 -7.14 13.15 -8.38
CA GLY A 12 -5.83 12.52 -8.28
C GLY A 12 -5.82 11.09 -8.87
N THR A 13 -4.64 10.54 -9.17
CA THR A 13 -4.50 9.18 -9.72
C THR A 13 -5.19 8.13 -8.83
N THR A 14 -4.95 8.17 -7.52
CA THR A 14 -5.57 7.26 -6.56
C THR A 14 -7.07 7.51 -6.43
N GLY A 15 -7.47 8.79 -6.32
CA GLY A 15 -8.89 9.15 -6.17
C GLY A 15 -9.76 8.74 -7.37
N LEU A 16 -9.25 8.95 -8.59
CA LEU A 16 -9.93 8.54 -9.80
C LEU A 16 -10.12 7.02 -9.85
N GLN A 17 -9.09 6.26 -9.51
CA GLN A 17 -9.20 4.79 -9.49
C GLN A 17 -10.12 4.26 -8.40
N ILE A 18 -10.17 4.89 -7.22
CA ILE A 18 -11.18 4.55 -6.20
C ILE A 18 -12.56 4.83 -6.75
N TYR A 19 -12.78 6.00 -7.38
CA TYR A 19 -14.05 6.34 -7.99
C TYR A 19 -14.48 5.30 -9.05
N ASP A 20 -13.59 4.94 -9.97
CA ASP A 20 -13.89 3.96 -11.03
C ASP A 20 -14.31 2.60 -10.48
N ARG A 21 -13.65 2.15 -9.38
CA ARG A 21 -14.00 0.90 -8.68
C ARG A 21 -15.35 0.96 -7.98
N LEU A 22 -15.75 2.12 -7.50
CA LEU A 22 -16.96 2.32 -6.72
C LEU A 22 -18.18 2.77 -7.56
N ALA A 23 -17.95 3.34 -8.74
CA ALA A 23 -19.01 3.94 -9.57
C ALA A 23 -20.12 2.97 -9.97
N SER A 24 -19.81 1.69 -10.15
CA SER A 24 -20.79 0.66 -10.53
C SER A 24 -21.44 -0.06 -9.34
N ARG A 25 -21.05 0.28 -8.09
CA ARG A 25 -21.57 -0.39 -6.88
C ARG A 25 -22.99 0.08 -6.56
N SER A 26 -23.87 -0.89 -6.38
CA SER A 26 -25.25 -0.63 -6.01
C SER A 26 -25.54 -0.70 -4.52
N ASP A 27 -24.59 -1.17 -3.72
CA ASP A 27 -24.69 -1.34 -2.26
C ASP A 27 -24.23 -0.12 -1.46
N ILE A 28 -23.60 0.86 -2.10
CA ILE A 28 -23.18 2.15 -1.53
C ILE A 28 -23.80 3.33 -2.28
N GLU A 29 -23.73 4.53 -1.72
CA GLU A 29 -24.10 5.80 -2.32
C GLU A 29 -22.88 6.71 -2.40
N LEU A 30 -22.44 7.07 -3.62
CA LEU A 30 -21.33 8.01 -3.82
C LEU A 30 -21.85 9.46 -3.71
N LEU A 31 -21.30 10.22 -2.78
CA LEU A 31 -21.50 11.65 -2.68
C LEU A 31 -20.53 12.36 -3.63
N LEU A 32 -21.05 13.18 -4.53
CA LEU A 32 -20.24 13.91 -5.51
C LEU A 32 -20.24 15.40 -5.17
N ILE A 33 -19.09 16.03 -5.29
CA ILE A 33 -18.93 17.48 -5.18
C ILE A 33 -19.02 18.11 -6.57
N ASP A 34 -19.64 19.27 -6.68
CA ASP A 34 -19.62 20.06 -7.90
C ASP A 34 -18.19 20.50 -8.22
N GLU A 35 -17.78 20.43 -9.48
CA GLU A 35 -16.40 20.67 -9.91
C GLU A 35 -15.88 22.05 -9.53
N ASP A 36 -16.72 23.07 -9.63
CA ASP A 36 -16.43 24.47 -9.27
C ASP A 36 -16.27 24.65 -7.76
N LYS A 37 -16.84 23.77 -6.94
CA LYS A 37 -16.80 23.84 -5.46
C LYS A 37 -15.79 22.89 -4.82
N ARG A 38 -15.06 22.09 -5.59
CA ARG A 38 -14.12 21.07 -5.07
C ARG A 38 -13.04 21.60 -4.15
N LYS A 39 -12.76 22.91 -4.18
CA LYS A 39 -11.81 23.60 -3.29
C LYS A 39 -12.50 24.40 -2.19
N ASP A 40 -13.83 24.46 -2.17
CA ASP A 40 -14.59 25.18 -1.14
C ASP A 40 -14.59 24.35 0.16
N PRO A 41 -13.97 24.85 1.26
CA PRO A 41 -13.92 24.13 2.52
C PRO A 41 -15.30 23.84 3.11
N ALA A 42 -16.29 24.71 2.91
CA ALA A 42 -17.64 24.55 3.45
C ALA A 42 -18.40 23.42 2.72
N GLU A 43 -18.31 23.35 1.40
CA GLU A 43 -18.93 22.24 0.64
C GLU A 43 -18.21 20.92 0.89
N ARG A 44 -16.86 20.90 0.99
CA ARG A 44 -16.10 19.71 1.36
C ARG A 44 -16.52 19.20 2.74
N LYS A 45 -16.56 20.09 3.75
CA LYS A 45 -17.00 19.77 5.11
C LYS A 45 -18.40 19.16 5.13
N LYS A 46 -19.36 19.79 4.45
CA LYS A 46 -20.73 19.32 4.34
C LYS A 46 -20.82 17.89 3.80
N LEU A 47 -20.07 17.56 2.75
CA LEU A 47 -20.06 16.21 2.17
C LEU A 47 -19.33 15.22 3.07
N MET A 48 -18.22 15.63 3.71
CA MET A 48 -17.51 14.79 4.67
C MET A 48 -18.37 14.45 5.88
N ASP A 49 -19.06 15.43 6.45
CA ASP A 49 -19.94 15.19 7.62
C ASP A 49 -21.22 14.39 7.26
N ALA A 50 -21.63 14.40 5.99
CA ALA A 50 -22.76 13.61 5.50
C ALA A 50 -22.39 12.17 5.11
N ALA A 51 -21.09 11.86 4.99
CA ALA A 51 -20.60 10.55 4.58
C ALA A 51 -20.39 9.60 5.76
N ASP A 52 -20.61 8.31 5.54
CA ASP A 52 -20.20 7.24 6.47
C ASP A 52 -18.70 6.95 6.32
N ILE A 53 -18.18 6.99 5.09
CA ILE A 53 -16.76 6.81 4.76
C ILE A 53 -16.27 7.98 3.89
N VAL A 54 -15.12 8.54 4.25
CA VAL A 54 -14.39 9.54 3.46
C VAL A 54 -13.03 8.98 3.07
N PHE A 55 -12.73 9.01 1.77
CA PHE A 55 -11.36 8.81 1.28
C PHE A 55 -10.67 10.18 1.13
N LEU A 56 -9.48 10.34 1.71
CA LEU A 56 -8.61 11.49 1.47
C LEU A 56 -7.52 11.10 0.47
N CYS A 57 -7.64 11.60 -0.76
CA CYS A 57 -6.68 11.39 -1.85
C CYS A 57 -5.93 12.69 -2.14
N LEU A 58 -5.37 13.29 -1.10
CA LEU A 58 -4.83 14.65 -1.05
C LEU A 58 -3.33 14.64 -0.72
N PRO A 59 -2.59 15.72 -1.01
CA PRO A 59 -1.28 15.97 -0.42
C PRO A 59 -1.35 16.06 1.11
N ASP A 60 -0.25 15.73 1.81
CA ASP A 60 -0.21 15.59 3.27
C ASP A 60 -0.81 16.79 4.03
N ALA A 61 -0.43 18.02 3.68
CA ALA A 61 -0.96 19.22 4.35
C ALA A 61 -2.47 19.36 4.18
N ALA A 62 -2.98 19.08 2.98
CA ALA A 62 -4.41 19.14 2.69
C ALA A 62 -5.18 17.98 3.34
N ALA A 63 -4.56 16.81 3.51
CA ALA A 63 -5.17 15.69 4.24
C ALA A 63 -5.30 16.01 5.74
N ILE A 64 -4.27 16.61 6.35
CA ILE A 64 -4.31 17.08 7.75
C ILE A 64 -5.43 18.13 7.93
N GLU A 65 -5.52 19.11 7.03
CA GLU A 65 -6.60 20.10 7.04
C GLU A 65 -7.98 19.43 6.92
N ALA A 66 -8.15 18.52 5.96
CA ALA A 66 -9.41 17.83 5.72
C ALA A 66 -9.90 17.06 6.96
N VAL A 67 -8.97 16.39 7.67
CA VAL A 67 -9.30 15.71 8.93
C VAL A 67 -9.87 16.68 9.97
N SER A 68 -9.34 17.93 10.03
CA SER A 68 -9.80 18.95 10.98
C SER A 68 -11.17 19.55 10.62
N LEU A 69 -11.61 19.41 9.37
CA LEU A 69 -12.93 19.88 8.93
C LEU A 69 -14.06 18.95 9.35
N VAL A 70 -13.78 17.68 9.62
CA VAL A 70 -14.81 16.68 9.98
C VAL A 70 -15.25 16.88 11.43
N GLU A 71 -16.50 17.27 11.62
CA GLU A 71 -17.14 17.41 12.93
C GLU A 71 -18.06 16.25 13.28
N SER A 72 -18.50 15.48 12.27
CA SER A 72 -19.33 14.30 12.47
C SER A 72 -18.62 13.25 13.32
N GLU A 73 -19.26 12.83 14.40
CA GLU A 73 -18.75 11.76 15.28
C GLU A 73 -18.83 10.36 14.63
N THR A 74 -19.63 10.20 13.58
CA THR A 74 -19.86 8.91 12.91
C THR A 74 -19.05 8.74 11.65
N THR A 75 -18.57 9.82 11.02
CA THR A 75 -17.78 9.77 9.81
C THR A 75 -16.42 9.08 10.04
N ARG A 76 -16.14 8.09 9.22
CA ARG A 76 -14.90 7.32 9.24
C ARG A 76 -14.01 7.74 8.06
N ILE A 77 -12.71 7.85 8.27
CA ILE A 77 -11.76 8.35 7.27
C ILE A 77 -10.75 7.28 6.89
N ILE A 78 -10.49 7.15 5.58
CA ILE A 78 -9.36 6.41 5.01
C ILE A 78 -8.45 7.44 4.33
N ASP A 79 -7.26 7.65 4.88
CA ASP A 79 -6.29 8.60 4.33
C ASP A 79 -5.24 7.89 3.48
N ALA A 80 -5.15 8.25 2.20
CA ALA A 80 -4.17 7.73 1.26
C ALA A 80 -2.87 8.56 1.21
N SER A 81 -2.79 9.68 1.95
CA SER A 81 -1.56 10.48 2.08
C SER A 81 -0.51 9.80 2.96
N THR A 82 0.66 10.40 3.10
CA THR A 82 1.69 9.92 4.03
C THR A 82 1.55 10.48 5.45
N ALA A 83 0.64 11.45 5.66
CA ALA A 83 0.55 12.24 6.88
C ALA A 83 0.27 11.41 8.15
N HIS A 84 -0.50 10.32 8.02
CA HIS A 84 -1.00 9.60 9.20
C HIS A 84 -0.51 8.15 9.31
N ARG A 85 0.34 7.66 8.40
CA ARG A 85 0.75 6.24 8.33
C ARG A 85 1.54 5.75 9.54
N THR A 86 2.23 6.65 10.23
CA THR A 86 3.00 6.34 11.45
C THR A 86 2.35 6.92 12.71
N ASN A 87 1.14 7.47 12.59
CA ASN A 87 0.42 8.03 13.73
C ASN A 87 -0.28 6.89 14.52
N PRO A 88 0.04 6.68 15.80
CA PRO A 88 -0.52 5.58 16.60
C PRO A 88 -2.03 5.70 16.85
N ALA A 89 -2.62 6.89 16.64
CA ALA A 89 -4.08 7.07 16.72
C ALA A 89 -4.83 6.59 15.45
N TRP A 90 -4.11 6.17 14.41
CA TRP A 90 -4.67 5.67 13.17
C TRP A 90 -4.39 4.18 13.01
N ALA A 91 -5.40 3.40 12.61
CA ALA A 91 -5.18 2.02 12.22
C ALA A 91 -4.38 1.97 10.91
N TYR A 92 -3.34 1.15 10.86
CA TYR A 92 -2.59 0.95 9.62
C TYR A 92 -3.34 0.01 8.68
N GLY A 93 -3.64 0.48 7.48
CA GLY A 93 -4.59 -0.12 6.53
C GLY A 93 -4.04 -1.33 5.76
N PHE A 94 -3.39 -2.28 6.44
CA PHE A 94 -2.92 -3.53 5.86
C PHE A 94 -3.43 -4.72 6.70
N PRO A 95 -4.63 -5.23 6.41
CA PRO A 95 -5.34 -6.18 7.28
C PRO A 95 -4.65 -7.54 7.41
N GLU A 96 -3.84 -7.94 6.43
CA GLU A 96 -3.17 -9.24 6.42
C GLU A 96 -1.94 -9.33 7.32
N LEU A 97 -1.44 -8.19 7.85
CA LEU A 97 -0.27 -8.20 8.75
C LEU A 97 -0.56 -8.97 10.04
N SER A 98 -1.77 -8.86 10.60
CA SER A 98 -2.20 -9.67 11.74
C SER A 98 -3.70 -9.55 11.98
N ASN A 99 -4.27 -10.47 12.79
CA ASN A 99 -5.66 -10.36 13.25
C ASN A 99 -5.93 -9.05 14.00
N GLN A 100 -4.92 -8.51 14.70
CA GLN A 100 -5.04 -7.22 15.40
C GLN A 100 -5.15 -6.05 14.42
N HIS A 101 -4.38 -6.04 13.32
CA HIS A 101 -4.52 -5.02 12.27
C HIS A 101 -5.90 -5.06 11.63
N ARG A 102 -6.38 -6.24 11.27
CA ARG A 102 -7.73 -6.42 10.72
C ARG A 102 -8.81 -5.92 11.67
N ALA A 103 -8.74 -6.30 12.93
CA ALA A 103 -9.69 -5.85 13.96
C ALA A 103 -9.63 -4.33 14.18
N ALA A 104 -8.42 -3.75 14.20
CA ALA A 104 -8.22 -2.31 14.33
C ALA A 104 -8.84 -1.55 13.14
N ILE A 105 -8.64 -2.01 11.89
CA ILE A 105 -9.26 -1.41 10.70
C ILE A 105 -10.79 -1.46 10.81
N ALA A 106 -11.34 -2.62 11.17
CA ALA A 106 -12.79 -2.80 11.29
C ALA A 106 -13.42 -1.83 12.32
N ALA A 107 -12.74 -1.60 13.46
CA ALA A 107 -13.24 -0.81 14.57
C ALA A 107 -12.88 0.69 14.49
N SER A 108 -11.82 1.07 13.77
CA SER A 108 -11.29 2.44 13.80
C SER A 108 -12.16 3.43 13.03
N LYS A 109 -12.19 4.66 13.52
CA LYS A 109 -12.70 5.82 12.77
C LYS A 109 -11.66 6.40 11.81
N ARG A 110 -10.40 6.04 11.93
CA ARG A 110 -9.26 6.60 11.19
C ARG A 110 -8.34 5.49 10.71
N VAL A 111 -8.24 5.31 9.41
CA VAL A 111 -7.39 4.30 8.77
C VAL A 111 -6.39 5.00 7.84
N ALA A 112 -5.10 4.75 8.04
CA ALA A 112 -4.04 5.23 7.15
C ALA A 112 -3.74 4.16 6.11
N ASN A 113 -4.03 4.46 4.84
CA ASN A 113 -3.77 3.55 3.72
C ASN A 113 -2.27 3.50 3.42
N PRO A 114 -1.67 2.31 3.29
CA PRO A 114 -0.23 2.15 3.07
C PRO A 114 0.29 2.81 1.80
N GLY A 115 1.57 3.18 1.80
CA GLY A 115 2.30 3.53 0.59
C GLY A 115 2.72 2.31 -0.21
N CYS A 116 2.76 2.42 -1.54
CA CYS A 116 2.99 1.26 -2.40
C CYS A 116 4.32 0.52 -2.10
N HIS A 117 5.47 1.23 -2.05
CA HIS A 117 6.74 0.59 -1.70
C HIS A 117 6.75 0.04 -0.26
N ALA A 118 6.12 0.76 0.68
CA ALA A 118 6.02 0.29 2.05
C ALA A 118 5.15 -0.97 2.15
N SER A 119 4.05 -1.07 1.38
CA SER A 119 3.22 -2.29 1.32
C SER A 119 4.05 -3.52 0.98
N GLY A 120 4.92 -3.44 -0.03
CA GLY A 120 5.82 -4.53 -0.38
C GLY A 120 6.81 -4.86 0.73
N PHE A 121 7.44 -3.83 1.33
CA PHE A 121 8.42 -4.04 2.40
C PHE A 121 7.77 -4.61 3.67
N VAL A 122 6.68 -4.02 4.14
CA VAL A 122 6.04 -4.45 5.40
C VAL A 122 5.42 -5.84 5.27
N SER A 123 4.94 -6.23 4.09
CA SER A 123 4.44 -7.58 3.86
C SER A 123 5.52 -8.67 4.01
N ILE A 124 6.78 -8.31 3.84
CA ILE A 124 7.93 -9.21 4.00
C ILE A 124 8.47 -9.15 5.44
N VAL A 125 8.76 -7.94 5.91
CA VAL A 125 9.56 -7.73 7.12
C VAL A 125 8.73 -7.80 8.39
N TYR A 126 7.51 -7.24 8.40
CA TYR A 126 6.64 -7.29 9.57
C TYR A 126 6.43 -8.73 10.10
N PRO A 127 6.00 -9.70 9.28
CA PRO A 127 5.79 -11.06 9.77
C PRO A 127 7.09 -11.70 10.29
N MET A 128 8.23 -11.44 9.66
CA MET A 128 9.51 -12.00 10.11
C MET A 128 9.94 -11.46 11.48
N VAL A 129 9.72 -10.16 11.73
CA VAL A 129 9.99 -9.54 13.04
C VAL A 129 8.97 -10.02 14.07
N ALA A 130 7.67 -10.05 13.73
CA ALA A 130 6.60 -10.48 14.63
C ALA A 130 6.72 -11.95 15.07
N MET A 131 7.27 -12.81 14.22
CA MET A 131 7.57 -14.21 14.54
C MET A 131 8.91 -14.42 15.28
N GLY A 132 9.68 -13.34 15.51
CA GLY A 132 11.02 -13.42 16.11
C GLY A 132 12.09 -14.06 15.23
N ILE A 133 11.82 -14.18 13.91
CA ILE A 133 12.79 -14.72 12.95
C ILE A 133 13.83 -13.67 12.60
N LEU A 134 13.42 -12.41 12.47
CA LEU A 134 14.29 -11.28 12.15
C LEU A 134 14.36 -10.35 13.36
N PRO A 135 15.56 -10.06 13.89
CA PRO A 135 15.72 -9.12 15.00
C PRO A 135 15.44 -7.68 14.55
N ALA A 136 14.95 -6.83 15.47
CA ALA A 136 14.57 -5.45 15.19
C ALA A 136 15.74 -4.53 14.78
N ASP A 137 16.94 -4.87 15.17
CA ASP A 137 18.20 -4.18 14.85
C ASP A 137 18.81 -4.63 13.51
N ALA A 138 18.18 -5.54 12.78
CA ALA A 138 18.68 -6.05 11.51
C ALA A 138 18.91 -4.92 10.49
N ALA A 139 20.12 -4.86 9.93
CA ALA A 139 20.45 -3.94 8.84
C ALA A 139 19.91 -4.49 7.51
N LEU A 140 18.87 -3.85 6.98
CA LEU A 140 18.18 -4.32 5.79
C LEU A 140 18.44 -3.45 4.58
N SER A 141 18.43 -4.08 3.38
CA SER A 141 18.43 -3.42 2.09
C SER A 141 17.19 -3.82 1.32
N CYS A 142 16.57 -2.85 0.64
CA CYS A 142 15.36 -3.04 -0.14
C CYS A 142 15.50 -2.40 -1.52
N PHE A 143 15.28 -3.18 -2.56
CA PHE A 143 15.14 -2.74 -3.95
C PHE A 143 13.67 -2.82 -4.33
N SER A 144 13.14 -1.79 -4.98
CA SER A 144 11.72 -1.78 -5.29
C SER A 144 11.47 -1.19 -6.67
N LEU A 145 11.22 -2.09 -7.64
CA LEU A 145 10.85 -1.72 -8.99
C LEU A 145 9.37 -1.31 -9.02
N THR A 146 9.07 -0.23 -9.76
CA THR A 146 7.71 0.25 -9.93
C THR A 146 7.48 0.82 -11.32
N GLY A 147 6.26 0.64 -11.84
CA GLY A 147 5.80 1.39 -12.99
C GLY A 147 5.65 2.90 -12.68
N TYR A 148 5.75 3.74 -13.71
CA TYR A 148 5.77 5.20 -13.56
C TYR A 148 4.45 5.79 -13.04
N SER A 149 3.33 5.07 -13.12
CA SER A 149 2.05 5.54 -12.55
C SER A 149 2.11 5.81 -11.03
N GLY A 150 3.09 5.20 -10.32
CA GLY A 150 3.33 5.41 -8.89
C GLY A 150 3.72 6.84 -8.52
N GLY A 151 4.29 7.61 -9.45
CA GLY A 151 4.61 9.03 -9.27
C GLY A 151 3.44 9.98 -9.53
N GLY A 152 2.26 9.47 -9.81
CA GLY A 152 1.05 10.25 -10.05
C GLY A 152 1.04 10.98 -11.40
N LYS A 153 0.10 11.92 -11.58
CA LYS A 153 -0.15 12.60 -12.85
C LYS A 153 1.09 13.23 -13.47
N LYS A 154 1.99 13.77 -12.64
CA LYS A 154 3.21 14.42 -13.16
C LYS A 154 4.12 13.39 -13.83
N MET A 155 4.46 12.31 -13.13
CA MET A 155 5.36 11.29 -13.68
C MET A 155 4.72 10.57 -14.88
N ILE A 156 3.40 10.34 -14.86
CA ILE A 156 2.68 9.81 -16.02
C ILE A 156 2.87 10.74 -17.23
N ALA A 157 2.66 12.05 -17.07
CA ALA A 157 2.85 13.01 -18.15
C ALA A 157 4.32 13.08 -18.63
N ASP A 158 5.30 12.93 -17.72
CA ASP A 158 6.72 12.90 -18.06
C ASP A 158 7.06 11.66 -18.92
N TYR A 159 6.48 10.49 -18.61
CA TYR A 159 6.75 9.23 -19.34
C TYR A 159 5.94 9.08 -20.64
N GLU A 160 4.73 9.63 -20.71
CA GLU A 160 3.82 9.48 -21.87
C GLU A 160 3.84 10.70 -22.81
N GLY A 161 4.39 11.83 -22.36
CA GLY A 161 4.40 13.09 -23.09
C GLY A 161 5.70 13.35 -23.87
N GLU A 162 5.76 14.56 -24.47
CA GLU A 162 6.92 15.03 -25.24
C GLU A 162 8.18 15.27 -24.36
N ALA A 163 8.01 15.35 -23.03
CA ALA A 163 9.10 15.53 -22.07
C ALA A 163 9.90 14.24 -21.81
N LYS A 164 9.48 13.08 -22.36
CA LYS A 164 10.16 11.80 -22.19
C LYS A 164 11.56 11.86 -22.82
N THR A 165 12.57 11.62 -22.00
CA THR A 165 13.98 11.56 -22.46
C THR A 165 14.38 10.12 -22.81
N ASN A 166 15.47 9.97 -23.56
CA ASN A 166 16.00 8.64 -23.89
C ASN A 166 16.41 7.85 -22.63
N ASP A 167 16.88 8.53 -21.58
CA ASP A 167 17.27 7.89 -20.32
C ASP A 167 16.07 7.24 -19.62
N MET A 168 14.86 7.80 -19.80
CA MET A 168 13.61 7.27 -19.21
C MET A 168 13.14 5.96 -19.87
N ALA A 169 13.77 5.54 -20.98
CA ALA A 169 13.53 4.22 -21.58
C ALA A 169 14.29 3.07 -20.86
N SER A 170 14.98 3.39 -19.76
CA SER A 170 15.69 2.43 -18.91
C SER A 170 15.33 2.62 -17.44
N PRO A 171 15.51 1.58 -16.60
CA PRO A 171 15.22 1.69 -15.17
C PRO A 171 16.04 2.79 -14.49
N GLY A 172 15.37 3.69 -13.77
CA GLY A 172 15.99 4.81 -13.07
C GLY A 172 15.89 4.67 -11.55
N ILE A 173 17.04 4.70 -10.85
CA ILE A 173 17.08 4.79 -9.38
C ILE A 173 16.77 6.22 -8.97
N TYR A 174 15.80 6.42 -8.10
CA TYR A 174 15.45 7.74 -7.58
C TYR A 174 15.53 7.80 -6.05
N ALA A 175 15.27 8.96 -5.44
CA ALA A 175 15.39 9.19 -3.99
C ALA A 175 16.75 8.74 -3.41
N THR A 176 17.82 8.95 -4.14
CA THR A 176 19.19 8.52 -3.81
C THR A 176 19.73 9.12 -2.52
N ALA A 177 19.16 10.24 -2.04
CA ALA A 177 19.50 10.85 -0.75
C ALA A 177 19.01 10.06 0.48
N GLN A 178 18.39 8.88 0.29
CA GLN A 178 17.84 8.05 1.37
C GLN A 178 16.83 8.80 2.28
N ALA A 179 16.06 9.71 1.68
CA ALA A 179 15.04 10.53 2.35
C ALA A 179 13.62 10.29 1.81
N HIS A 180 13.36 9.10 1.26
CA HIS A 180 12.05 8.76 0.72
C HIS A 180 10.97 8.74 1.81
N LYS A 181 9.79 9.29 1.50
CA LYS A 181 8.66 9.43 2.44
C LYS A 181 8.11 8.11 2.99
N HIS A 182 8.40 6.96 2.37
CA HIS A 182 8.01 5.64 2.88
C HIS A 182 9.00 5.05 3.90
N LEU A 183 10.18 5.60 4.09
CA LEU A 183 11.17 5.08 5.04
C LEU A 183 10.69 5.09 6.50
N PRO A 184 10.05 6.18 7.02
CA PRO A 184 9.47 6.15 8.36
C PRO A 184 8.38 5.08 8.52
N GLU A 185 7.55 4.91 7.50
CA GLU A 185 6.49 3.90 7.46
C GLU A 185 7.06 2.48 7.56
N MET A 186 8.08 2.16 6.72
CA MET A 186 8.78 0.87 6.73
C MET A 186 9.38 0.55 8.11
N GLN A 187 10.02 1.53 8.75
CA GLN A 187 10.64 1.38 10.06
C GLN A 187 9.61 1.16 11.17
N VAL A 188 8.65 2.08 11.29
CA VAL A 188 7.72 2.12 12.42
C VAL A 188 6.77 0.93 12.39
N ILE A 189 6.20 0.60 11.21
CA ILE A 189 5.23 -0.49 11.09
C ILE A 189 5.89 -1.86 11.35
N CYS A 190 7.14 -2.05 10.91
CA CYS A 190 7.84 -3.30 11.16
C CYS A 190 8.50 -3.38 12.55
N GLY A 191 8.49 -2.29 13.35
CA GLY A 191 9.16 -2.24 14.64
C GLY A 191 10.69 -2.31 14.55
N LEU A 192 11.27 -1.79 13.45
CA LEU A 192 12.72 -1.78 13.26
C LEU A 192 13.38 -0.61 14.02
N GLU A 193 14.58 -0.85 14.56
CA GLU A 193 15.39 0.20 15.23
C GLU A 193 15.94 1.21 14.22
N SER A 194 16.20 0.79 12.98
CA SER A 194 16.73 1.66 11.92
C SER A 194 15.95 1.53 10.61
N LYS A 195 16.00 2.59 9.79
CA LYS A 195 15.44 2.57 8.45
C LYS A 195 16.27 1.65 7.54
N PRO A 196 15.64 0.89 6.61
CA PRO A 196 16.39 0.13 5.61
C PRO A 196 17.14 1.06 4.64
N VAL A 197 18.22 0.57 4.04
CA VAL A 197 18.76 1.16 2.81
C VAL A 197 17.75 0.89 1.70
N PHE A 198 17.21 1.95 1.11
CA PHE A 198 16.10 1.86 0.17
C PHE A 198 16.49 2.36 -1.22
N CYS A 199 16.35 1.48 -2.22
CA CYS A 199 16.64 1.76 -3.62
C CYS A 199 15.35 1.61 -4.45
N PRO A 200 14.49 2.64 -4.52
CA PRO A 200 13.35 2.64 -5.42
C PRO A 200 13.80 2.85 -6.86
N ILE A 201 13.21 2.06 -7.78
CA ILE A 201 13.55 2.04 -9.20
C ILE A 201 12.25 2.20 -9.99
N VAL A 202 12.15 3.27 -10.77
CA VAL A 202 11.06 3.46 -11.73
C VAL A 202 11.52 2.98 -13.11
N ASP A 203 10.60 2.35 -13.84
CA ASP A 203 10.91 1.82 -15.17
C ASP A 203 9.78 2.16 -16.16
N ASP A 204 10.05 2.03 -17.46
CA ASP A 204 9.18 2.43 -18.57
C ASP A 204 8.02 1.44 -18.78
N TYR A 205 7.23 1.21 -17.73
CA TYR A 205 5.93 0.54 -17.80
C TYR A 205 4.94 1.22 -16.85
N TYR A 206 3.66 1.16 -17.20
CA TYR A 206 2.64 1.95 -16.51
C TYR A 206 2.45 1.54 -15.04
N LYS A 207 2.22 0.25 -14.76
CA LYS A 207 1.88 -0.25 -13.42
C LYS A 207 2.40 -1.66 -13.16
N GLY A 208 2.57 -1.95 -11.88
CA GLY A 208 3.14 -3.18 -11.35
C GLY A 208 4.35 -2.89 -10.48
N MET A 209 4.63 -3.77 -9.53
CA MET A 209 5.73 -3.65 -8.56
C MET A 209 6.38 -4.98 -8.25
N ALA A 210 7.71 -4.91 -8.01
CA ALA A 210 8.50 -5.96 -7.39
C ALA A 210 9.34 -5.34 -6.27
N THR A 211 8.91 -5.47 -5.03
CA THR A 211 9.65 -5.00 -3.85
C THR A 211 10.44 -6.16 -3.27
N THR A 212 11.76 -6.06 -3.26
CA THR A 212 12.67 -7.14 -2.86
C THR A 212 13.49 -6.73 -1.66
N VAL A 213 13.51 -7.56 -0.62
CA VAL A 213 14.41 -7.45 0.53
C VAL A 213 15.43 -8.58 0.46
N THR A 214 16.69 -8.27 0.73
CA THR A 214 17.82 -9.21 0.66
C THR A 214 18.22 -9.67 2.04
N PHE A 215 18.53 -10.96 2.18
CA PHE A 215 18.87 -11.57 3.45
C PHE A 215 20.09 -12.47 3.36
N HIS A 216 20.90 -12.47 4.43
CA HIS A 216 21.79 -13.57 4.77
C HIS A 216 21.11 -14.43 5.84
N MET A 217 21.19 -15.76 5.72
CA MET A 217 20.59 -16.68 6.70
C MET A 217 21.15 -16.41 8.12
N SER A 218 22.40 -16.01 8.22
CA SER A 218 23.04 -15.64 9.50
C SER A 218 22.40 -14.45 10.24
N GLN A 219 21.55 -13.67 9.56
CA GLN A 219 20.78 -12.58 10.20
C GLN A 219 19.53 -13.09 10.92
N LEU A 220 19.12 -14.34 10.64
CA LEU A 220 17.85 -14.89 11.11
C LEU A 220 18.02 -15.77 12.34
N GLN A 221 16.95 -15.92 13.09
CA GLN A 221 16.88 -16.73 14.31
C GLN A 221 15.78 -17.78 14.16
N GLY A 222 16.04 -19.00 14.64
CA GLY A 222 15.06 -20.09 14.69
C GLY A 222 14.66 -20.67 13.34
N VAL A 223 15.42 -20.36 12.27
CA VAL A 223 15.34 -20.96 10.94
C VAL A 223 16.75 -21.17 10.39
N SER A 224 16.92 -22.19 9.55
CA SER A 224 18.23 -22.60 9.02
C SER A 224 18.22 -22.84 7.51
N THR A 225 17.04 -22.88 6.88
CA THR A 225 16.88 -23.11 5.45
C THR A 225 15.92 -22.08 4.84
N VAL A 226 16.14 -21.79 3.56
CA VAL A 226 15.27 -20.90 2.79
C VAL A 226 13.83 -21.45 2.70
N GLN A 227 13.68 -22.78 2.72
CA GLN A 227 12.36 -23.43 2.73
C GLN A 227 11.62 -23.17 4.05
N GLU A 228 12.30 -23.23 5.20
CA GLU A 228 11.69 -22.88 6.49
C GLU A 228 11.20 -21.42 6.52
N VAL A 229 11.96 -20.47 5.97
CA VAL A 229 11.53 -19.05 5.85
C VAL A 229 10.25 -18.97 5.01
N ARG A 230 10.23 -19.62 3.85
CA ARG A 230 9.06 -19.68 2.96
C ARG A 230 7.84 -20.27 3.70
N ASP A 231 8.01 -21.37 4.41
CA ASP A 231 6.92 -22.05 5.10
C ASP A 231 6.37 -21.23 6.27
N ARG A 232 7.23 -20.49 6.98
CA ARG A 232 6.81 -19.54 8.03
C ARG A 232 5.97 -18.39 7.44
N LEU A 233 6.40 -17.81 6.32
CA LEU A 233 5.63 -16.77 5.62
C LEU A 233 4.31 -17.33 5.10
N ALA A 234 4.30 -18.52 4.52
CA ALA A 234 3.10 -19.19 4.04
C ALA A 234 2.10 -19.48 5.17
N ALA A 235 2.58 -19.92 6.33
CA ALA A 235 1.74 -20.12 7.51
C ALA A 235 1.16 -18.80 8.04
N HIS A 236 1.95 -17.71 8.03
CA HIS A 236 1.49 -16.38 8.46
C HIS A 236 0.34 -15.87 7.58
N TYR A 237 0.44 -16.03 6.26
CA TYR A 237 -0.57 -15.57 5.31
C TYR A 237 -1.65 -16.60 4.97
N ALA A 238 -1.66 -17.76 5.65
CA ALA A 238 -2.65 -18.80 5.42
C ALA A 238 -4.09 -18.25 5.62
N GLY A 239 -4.96 -18.51 4.64
CA GLY A 239 -6.36 -18.05 4.67
C GLY A 239 -6.59 -16.59 4.30
N GLN A 240 -5.54 -15.80 4.02
CA GLN A 240 -5.71 -14.44 3.50
C GLN A 240 -6.15 -14.49 2.02
N LYS A 241 -7.09 -13.59 1.64
CA LYS A 241 -7.64 -13.57 0.28
C LYS A 241 -6.75 -12.81 -0.71
N MET A 242 -6.07 -11.76 -0.24
CA MET A 242 -5.38 -10.81 -1.12
C MET A 242 -3.84 -10.83 -0.99
N VAL A 243 -3.30 -11.66 -0.08
CA VAL A 243 -1.86 -11.90 0.02
C VAL A 243 -1.61 -13.39 0.04
N THR A 244 -0.75 -13.86 -0.85
CA THR A 244 -0.36 -15.28 -0.96
C THR A 244 1.17 -15.41 -0.97
N VAL A 245 1.66 -16.61 -0.61
CA VAL A 245 3.08 -16.96 -0.73
C VAL A 245 3.20 -18.04 -1.81
N ALA A 246 4.10 -17.82 -2.77
CA ALA A 246 4.33 -18.78 -3.85
C ALA A 246 4.78 -20.15 -3.33
N GLU A 247 4.37 -21.22 -4.03
CA GLU A 247 4.81 -22.57 -3.71
C GLU A 247 6.28 -22.77 -4.05
N GLY A 248 7.02 -23.40 -3.13
CA GLY A 248 8.44 -23.68 -3.29
C GLY A 248 9.31 -22.40 -3.29
N THR A 249 10.58 -22.57 -3.56
CA THR A 249 11.54 -21.47 -3.79
C THR A 249 11.64 -21.20 -5.28
N ALA A 250 11.53 -19.94 -5.68
CA ALA A 250 11.56 -19.56 -7.09
C ALA A 250 12.97 -19.69 -7.69
N SER A 251 13.02 -20.12 -8.95
CA SER A 251 14.18 -20.03 -9.80
C SER A 251 13.80 -19.29 -11.09
N GLY A 252 14.70 -18.46 -11.62
CA GLY A 252 14.46 -17.67 -12.82
C GLY A 252 14.15 -16.22 -12.55
N SER A 253 13.43 -15.56 -13.45
CA SER A 253 13.20 -14.11 -13.42
C SER A 253 11.86 -13.75 -12.81
N LEU A 254 11.84 -12.69 -11.99
CA LEU A 254 10.64 -12.06 -11.46
C LEU A 254 10.43 -10.70 -12.14
N TYR A 255 9.26 -10.45 -12.68
CA TYR A 255 8.95 -9.24 -13.42
C TYR A 255 7.99 -8.34 -12.65
N GLY A 256 8.31 -7.04 -12.54
CA GLY A 256 7.49 -6.05 -11.84
C GLY A 256 6.06 -5.95 -12.38
N GLY A 257 5.87 -6.12 -13.70
CA GLY A 257 4.55 -6.06 -14.33
C GLY A 257 3.68 -7.32 -14.20
N SER A 258 4.18 -8.39 -13.59
CA SER A 258 3.50 -9.71 -13.58
C SER A 258 2.14 -9.72 -12.86
N LYS A 259 1.90 -8.77 -11.97
CA LYS A 259 0.63 -8.58 -11.24
C LYS A 259 -0.11 -7.31 -11.61
N ALA A 260 0.26 -6.67 -12.72
CA ALA A 260 -0.43 -5.47 -13.19
C ALA A 260 -1.93 -5.74 -13.42
N GLY A 261 -2.78 -4.91 -12.81
CA GLY A 261 -4.24 -5.05 -12.89
C GLY A 261 -4.87 -5.95 -11.82
N SER A 262 -4.07 -6.63 -10.99
CA SER A 262 -4.57 -7.39 -9.85
C SER A 262 -4.52 -6.57 -8.56
N ASP A 263 -5.50 -6.79 -7.67
CA ASP A 263 -5.49 -6.22 -6.32
C ASP A 263 -4.86 -7.17 -5.29
N CYS A 264 -4.31 -8.31 -5.75
CA CYS A 264 -3.60 -9.26 -4.92
C CYS A 264 -2.09 -9.03 -4.92
N MET A 265 -1.44 -9.55 -3.88
CA MET A 265 0.01 -9.58 -3.72
C MET A 265 0.48 -11.04 -3.62
N THR A 266 1.58 -11.35 -4.29
CA THR A 266 2.26 -12.65 -4.16
C THR A 266 3.66 -12.44 -3.61
N ILE A 267 3.97 -13.09 -2.49
CA ILE A 267 5.30 -13.10 -1.88
C ILE A 267 6.05 -14.31 -2.43
N VAL A 268 7.27 -14.07 -2.91
CA VAL A 268 8.13 -15.09 -3.52
C VAL A 268 9.45 -15.13 -2.77
N VAL A 269 9.84 -16.31 -2.30
CA VAL A 269 11.13 -16.56 -1.67
C VAL A 269 12.05 -17.22 -2.70
N ALA A 270 13.28 -16.71 -2.85
CA ALA A 270 14.22 -17.19 -3.87
C ALA A 270 15.67 -17.11 -3.36
N GLY A 271 16.45 -18.15 -3.60
CA GLY A 271 17.85 -18.20 -3.19
C GLY A 271 18.28 -19.55 -2.63
N ASN A 272 19.18 -19.55 -1.68
CA ASN A 272 19.72 -20.74 -1.03
C ASN A 272 19.86 -20.53 0.49
N ASP A 273 20.29 -21.57 1.19
CA ASP A 273 20.40 -21.56 2.68
C ASP A 273 21.52 -20.66 3.24
N GLU A 274 22.25 -19.95 2.41
CA GLU A 274 23.20 -18.92 2.82
C GLU A 274 22.67 -17.51 2.56
N ARG A 275 22.11 -17.29 1.37
CA ARG A 275 21.68 -15.98 0.82
C ARG A 275 20.37 -16.16 0.05
N PHE A 276 19.40 -15.33 0.36
CA PHE A 276 18.11 -15.38 -0.32
C PHE A 276 17.48 -13.98 -0.41
N THR A 277 16.47 -13.90 -1.24
CA THR A 277 15.63 -12.71 -1.37
C THR A 277 14.18 -13.09 -1.10
N VAL A 278 13.44 -12.12 -0.58
CA VAL A 278 11.98 -12.20 -0.52
C VAL A 278 11.42 -11.04 -1.33
N THR A 279 10.59 -11.35 -2.32
CA THR A 279 10.02 -10.37 -3.23
C THR A 279 8.51 -10.36 -3.14
N ALA A 280 7.91 -9.19 -2.93
CA ALA A 280 6.48 -8.98 -3.05
C ALA A 280 6.17 -8.48 -4.47
N LEU A 281 5.35 -9.24 -5.21
CA LEU A 281 4.84 -8.89 -6.55
C LEU A 281 3.39 -8.44 -6.44
N PHE A 282 3.08 -7.23 -6.90
CA PHE A 282 1.73 -6.65 -6.82
C PHE A 282 1.58 -5.44 -7.78
N ASP A 283 0.38 -4.91 -7.89
CA ASP A 283 0.13 -3.67 -8.62
C ASP A 283 0.24 -2.46 -7.68
N ASN A 284 1.07 -1.47 -8.03
CA ASN A 284 1.27 -0.24 -7.25
C ASN A 284 0.01 0.60 -7.10
N LEU A 285 -0.95 0.47 -8.01
CA LEU A 285 -2.26 1.12 -7.98
C LEU A 285 -3.35 0.20 -7.41
N GLY A 286 -3.15 -1.11 -7.43
CA GLY A 286 -4.02 -2.13 -6.84
C GLY A 286 -3.77 -2.28 -5.33
N LYS A 287 -3.18 -3.41 -4.91
CA LYS A 287 -2.82 -3.67 -3.50
C LYS A 287 -1.84 -2.63 -2.93
N GLY A 288 -1.12 -1.90 -3.80
CA GLY A 288 -0.23 -0.80 -3.40
C GLY A 288 -0.92 0.53 -3.09
N ALA A 289 -2.19 0.75 -3.49
CA ALA A 289 -2.87 2.04 -3.30
C ALA A 289 -4.40 1.92 -3.27
N SER A 290 -5.09 2.09 -4.41
CA SER A 290 -6.55 2.19 -4.49
C SER A 290 -7.26 0.88 -4.14
N GLY A 291 -6.69 -0.26 -4.53
CA GLY A 291 -7.22 -1.58 -4.18
C GLY A 291 -7.18 -1.81 -2.67
N ALA A 292 -6.06 -1.48 -2.00
CA ALA A 292 -5.96 -1.54 -0.54
C ALA A 292 -6.96 -0.59 0.15
N ALA A 293 -7.15 0.62 -0.38
CA ALA A 293 -8.11 1.58 0.18
C ALA A 293 -9.56 1.05 0.11
N VAL A 294 -9.95 0.45 -1.03
CA VAL A 294 -11.28 -0.17 -1.19
C VAL A 294 -11.42 -1.41 -0.30
N GLN A 295 -10.39 -2.24 -0.16
CA GLN A 295 -10.38 -3.36 0.79
C GLN A 295 -10.63 -2.86 2.23
N ASN A 296 -9.92 -1.81 2.65
CA ASN A 296 -10.09 -1.21 3.97
C ASN A 296 -11.53 -0.70 4.16
N MET A 297 -12.11 -0.02 3.17
CA MET A 297 -13.51 0.41 3.21
C MET A 297 -14.47 -0.78 3.39
N ASN A 298 -14.29 -1.83 2.62
CA ASN A 298 -15.14 -3.02 2.70
C ASN A 298 -15.08 -3.64 4.11
N ILE A 299 -13.89 -3.77 4.71
CA ILE A 299 -13.70 -4.26 6.08
C ILE A 299 -14.37 -3.32 7.08
N MET A 300 -14.19 -2.00 6.96
CA MET A 300 -14.80 -1.01 7.83
C MET A 300 -16.33 -1.06 7.78
N LEU A 301 -16.91 -1.37 6.64
CA LEU A 301 -18.37 -1.48 6.44
C LEU A 301 -18.90 -2.89 6.77
N GLY A 302 -18.06 -3.85 7.13
CA GLY A 302 -18.45 -5.24 7.38
C GLY A 302 -18.87 -6.01 6.13
N LEU A 303 -18.40 -5.58 4.94
CA LEU A 303 -18.65 -6.22 3.66
C LEU A 303 -17.56 -7.26 3.35
N ASP A 304 -17.78 -8.08 2.31
CA ASP A 304 -16.68 -8.93 1.79
C ASP A 304 -15.54 -8.01 1.30
N GLU A 305 -14.34 -8.26 1.85
CA GLU A 305 -13.17 -7.41 1.59
C GLU A 305 -12.77 -7.32 0.13
N THR A 306 -13.16 -8.31 -0.70
CA THR A 306 -12.82 -8.39 -2.13
C THR A 306 -13.84 -7.73 -3.04
N THR A 307 -14.94 -7.18 -2.51
CA THR A 307 -15.99 -6.55 -3.31
C THR A 307 -15.43 -5.41 -4.17
N SER A 308 -15.65 -5.46 -5.48
CA SER A 308 -15.12 -4.53 -6.51
C SER A 308 -13.59 -4.54 -6.64
N LEU A 309 -12.94 -5.63 -6.29
CA LEU A 309 -11.51 -5.85 -6.44
C LEU A 309 -11.22 -7.01 -7.40
N SER A 310 -10.09 -6.93 -8.10
CA SER A 310 -9.58 -7.97 -9.01
C SER A 310 -8.67 -8.94 -8.25
N VAL A 311 -9.26 -10.03 -7.76
CA VAL A 311 -8.60 -11.06 -6.93
C VAL A 311 -8.13 -12.24 -7.77
#